data_2c0b390e22f2902ef3889835aae5b7dd
#
_entry.id   2c0b390e22f2902ef3889835aae5b7dd
#
_cell.length_a   1.000
_cell.length_b   1.000
_cell.length_c   1.000
_cell.angle_alpha   90.00
_cell.angle_beta   90.00
_cell.angle_gamma   90.00
#
_symmetry.space_group_name_H-M   'P 1'
#
loop_
_entity.id
_entity.type
_entity.pdbx_description
1 polymer ?
#
loop_
_entity_poly.entity_id
_entity_poly.type
_entity_poly.pdbx_seq_one_letter_code
_entity_poly.pdbx_strand_id
1 'polypeptide(L)'
;MKKAFNLFDVTLRDGLQTSKKIYTLNEKKQLLHSIMNNYNPLHIEIGSLVSKKVLPQMNNSMELYNYAVEQYPKSNFYMLIPNIKYLKEGVNNGVNNFSFITSVSNEFQKKNTNMELYKTKNELNHMIRYVDKNCNNPIKKLYLSCINECPIAGKIENIRIV
;
A
#
# COMPACT_ATOMS: atom_id res chain seq x y z
N MET A 1 4.79 28.65 14.70
CA MET A 1 5.02 27.85 13.49
C MET A 1 3.74 27.08 13.17
N LYS A 2 3.09 27.31 12.02
CA LYS A 2 1.96 26.48 11.57
C LYS A 2 2.51 25.09 11.26
N LYS A 3 2.02 24.04 11.94
CA LYS A 3 2.32 22.64 11.56
C LYS A 3 1.77 22.43 10.16
N ALA A 4 2.65 22.25 9.18
CA ALA A 4 2.25 21.85 7.84
C ALA A 4 1.74 20.40 7.92
N PHE A 5 0.50 20.16 7.49
CA PHE A 5 -0.01 18.81 7.34
C PHE A 5 0.55 18.22 6.04
N ASN A 6 1.14 17.04 6.11
CA ASN A 6 1.51 16.28 4.93
C ASN A 6 0.35 15.38 4.54
N LEU A 7 -0.19 15.59 3.33
CA LEU A 7 -1.20 14.72 2.77
C LEU A 7 -0.55 13.40 2.29
N PHE A 8 -1.20 12.29 2.62
CA PHE A 8 -0.90 10.98 2.05
C PHE A 8 -2.11 10.58 1.18
N ASP A 9 -1.97 10.69 -0.14
CA ASP A 9 -3.03 10.37 -1.08
C ASP A 9 -3.11 8.86 -1.34
N VAL A 10 -4.31 8.30 -1.31
CA VAL A 10 -4.58 6.87 -1.56
C VAL A 10 -5.61 6.67 -2.69
N THR A 11 -5.93 7.72 -3.43
CA THR A 11 -6.97 7.71 -4.46
C THR A 11 -6.70 6.64 -5.52
N LEU A 12 -5.46 6.56 -6.01
CA LEU A 12 -5.08 5.63 -7.08
C LEU A 12 -5.00 4.16 -6.64
N ARG A 13 -4.91 3.90 -5.33
CA ARG A 13 -4.94 2.55 -4.78
C ARG A 13 -6.29 2.25 -4.13
N ASP A 14 -6.59 2.85 -2.97
CA ASP A 14 -7.77 2.54 -2.16
C ASP A 14 -9.05 3.03 -2.84
N GLY A 15 -9.02 4.24 -3.37
CA GLY A 15 -10.13 4.82 -4.09
C GLY A 15 -10.54 4.00 -5.32
N LEU A 16 -9.58 3.58 -6.13
CA LEU A 16 -9.87 2.77 -7.31
C LEU A 16 -10.19 1.31 -7.00
N GLN A 17 -9.70 0.78 -5.87
CA GLN A 17 -9.92 -0.62 -5.48
C GLN A 17 -11.40 -0.98 -5.34
N THR A 18 -12.21 -0.04 -4.85
CA THR A 18 -13.64 -0.23 -4.62
C THR A 18 -14.50 0.06 -5.86
N SER A 19 -13.89 0.57 -6.93
CA SER A 19 -14.60 0.91 -8.16
C SER A 19 -15.05 -0.34 -8.91
N LYS A 20 -16.28 -0.31 -9.45
CA LYS A 20 -16.76 -1.33 -10.39
C LYS A 20 -16.08 -1.22 -11.76
N LYS A 21 -15.60 -0.04 -12.11
CA LYS A 21 -14.88 0.23 -13.37
C LYS A 21 -13.41 -0.15 -13.20
N ILE A 22 -12.88 -0.83 -14.21
CA ILE A 22 -11.45 -1.04 -14.37
C ILE A 22 -10.90 0.09 -15.24
N TYR A 23 -10.07 0.94 -14.65
CA TYR A 23 -9.49 2.08 -15.34
C TYR A 23 -8.29 1.67 -16.18
N THR A 24 -8.20 2.22 -17.37
CA THR A 24 -7.02 2.08 -18.24
C THR A 24 -5.82 2.82 -17.65
N LEU A 25 -4.62 2.50 -18.13
CA LEU A 25 -3.40 3.22 -17.73
C LEU A 25 -3.51 4.72 -18.01
N ASN A 26 -4.07 5.12 -19.16
CA ASN A 26 -4.23 6.53 -19.51
C ASN A 26 -5.18 7.27 -18.57
N GLU A 27 -6.30 6.67 -18.20
CA GLU A 27 -7.23 7.26 -17.23
C GLU A 27 -6.58 7.42 -15.86
N LYS A 28 -5.78 6.43 -15.41
CA LYS A 28 -5.01 6.53 -14.16
C LYS A 28 -3.94 7.63 -14.22
N LYS A 29 -3.26 7.79 -15.35
CA LYS A 29 -2.31 8.90 -15.57
C LYS A 29 -3.01 10.25 -15.51
N GLN A 30 -4.16 10.40 -16.14
CA GLN A 30 -4.97 11.63 -16.07
C GLN A 30 -5.40 11.95 -14.64
N LEU A 31 -5.84 10.93 -13.89
CA LEU A 31 -6.18 11.09 -12.47
C LEU A 31 -4.96 11.48 -11.64
N LEU A 32 -3.80 10.87 -11.85
CA LEU A 32 -2.55 11.28 -11.21
C LEU A 32 -2.21 12.74 -11.50
N HIS A 33 -2.27 13.17 -12.77
CA HIS A 33 -2.04 14.58 -13.13
C HIS A 33 -3.01 15.52 -12.40
N SER A 34 -4.29 15.15 -12.31
CA SER A 34 -5.29 15.94 -11.58
C SER A 34 -4.94 16.07 -10.09
N ILE A 35 -4.54 14.97 -9.44
CA ILE A 35 -4.11 14.96 -8.04
C ILE A 35 -2.89 15.87 -7.85
N MET A 36 -1.88 15.73 -8.70
CA MET A 36 -0.66 16.51 -8.62
C MET A 36 -0.88 18.00 -8.84
N ASN A 37 -1.69 18.36 -9.83
CA ASN A 37 -1.96 19.76 -10.16
C ASN A 37 -2.82 20.48 -9.11
N ASN A 38 -3.74 19.77 -8.45
CA ASN A 38 -4.65 20.39 -7.49
C ASN A 38 -4.15 20.36 -6.05
N TYR A 39 -3.43 19.30 -5.66
CA TYR A 39 -3.08 19.05 -4.25
C TYR A 39 -1.58 18.88 -4.04
N ASN A 40 -0.84 18.45 -5.06
CA ASN A 40 0.61 18.18 -5.03
C ASN A 40 1.07 17.45 -3.76
N PRO A 41 0.49 16.30 -3.41
CA PRO A 41 0.82 15.58 -2.20
C PRO A 41 2.27 15.06 -2.26
N LEU A 42 2.95 15.12 -1.11
CA LEU A 42 4.32 14.58 -1.01
C LEU A 42 4.33 13.05 -1.04
N HIS A 43 3.27 12.40 -0.57
CA HIS A 43 3.16 10.96 -0.44
C HIS A 43 1.90 10.44 -1.15
N ILE A 44 2.07 9.45 -2.04
CA ILE A 44 0.98 8.88 -2.85
C ILE A 44 1.09 7.37 -2.89
N GLU A 45 0.04 6.66 -2.50
CA GLU A 45 -0.07 5.22 -2.72
C GLU A 45 -0.65 4.98 -4.12
N ILE A 46 0.23 4.59 -5.06
CA ILE A 46 -0.07 4.61 -6.48
C ILE A 46 -0.75 3.34 -6.99
N GLY A 47 -0.65 2.27 -6.22
CA GLY A 47 -1.22 0.98 -6.58
C GLY A 47 -0.86 -0.14 -5.61
N SER A 48 -1.11 -1.36 -6.03
CA SER A 48 -0.75 -2.57 -5.28
C SER A 48 -0.21 -3.65 -6.21
N LEU A 49 0.80 -4.38 -5.76
CA LEU A 49 1.28 -5.58 -6.43
C LEU A 49 0.51 -6.79 -5.90
N VAL A 50 -0.51 -7.18 -6.63
CA VAL A 50 -1.37 -8.31 -6.32
C VAL A 50 -1.71 -9.09 -7.59
N SER A 51 -2.27 -10.29 -7.44
CA SER A 51 -2.77 -11.03 -8.59
C SER A 51 -3.84 -10.22 -9.33
N LYS A 52 -3.65 -10.03 -10.64
CA LYS A 52 -4.62 -9.38 -11.53
C LYS A 52 -5.99 -10.06 -11.55
N LYS A 53 -6.04 -11.35 -11.24
CA LYS A 53 -7.30 -12.11 -11.11
C LYS A 53 -8.05 -11.76 -9.82
N VAL A 54 -7.32 -11.42 -8.75
CA VAL A 54 -7.90 -11.08 -7.45
C VAL A 54 -8.35 -9.62 -7.41
N LEU A 55 -7.54 -8.72 -7.97
CA LEU A 55 -7.81 -7.29 -7.95
C LEU A 55 -7.48 -6.65 -9.32
N PRO A 56 -8.38 -6.80 -10.31
CA PRO A 56 -8.16 -6.28 -11.66
C PRO A 56 -8.01 -4.74 -11.71
N GLN A 57 -8.56 -4.02 -10.72
CA GLN A 57 -8.41 -2.57 -10.62
C GLN A 57 -6.94 -2.15 -10.45
N MET A 58 -6.09 -3.03 -9.92
CA MET A 58 -4.66 -2.77 -9.71
C MET A 58 -3.80 -3.22 -10.91
N ASN A 59 -4.40 -3.63 -12.01
CA ASN A 59 -3.67 -3.79 -13.26
C ASN A 59 -2.93 -2.50 -13.61
N ASN A 60 -1.76 -2.61 -14.22
CA ASN A 60 -0.90 -1.49 -14.62
C ASN A 60 -0.32 -0.69 -13.43
N SER A 61 -0.32 -1.22 -12.20
CA SER A 61 0.28 -0.52 -11.05
C SER A 61 1.77 -0.24 -11.25
N MET A 62 2.52 -1.17 -11.84
CA MET A 62 3.96 -0.96 -12.12
C MET A 62 4.18 0.07 -13.23
N GLU A 63 3.42 0.00 -14.31
CA GLU A 63 3.54 0.95 -15.41
C GLU A 63 3.18 2.38 -14.95
N LEU A 64 2.17 2.49 -14.08
CA LEU A 64 1.79 3.77 -13.47
C LEU A 64 2.85 4.26 -12.48
N TYR A 65 3.45 3.37 -11.68
CA TYR A 65 4.54 3.69 -10.76
C TYR A 65 5.75 4.25 -11.51
N ASN A 66 6.22 3.56 -12.54
CA ASN A 66 7.37 3.99 -13.35
C ASN A 66 7.12 5.36 -13.97
N TYR A 67 5.94 5.55 -14.55
CA TYR A 67 5.52 6.85 -15.07
C TYR A 67 5.51 7.95 -14.00
N ALA A 68 4.97 7.66 -12.82
CA ALA A 68 4.86 8.64 -11.75
C ALA A 68 6.22 9.08 -11.20
N VAL A 69 7.14 8.15 -10.99
CA VAL A 69 8.51 8.45 -10.51
C VAL A 69 9.26 9.31 -11.53
N GLU A 70 9.09 9.03 -12.82
CA GLU A 70 9.70 9.82 -13.89
C GLU A 70 9.13 11.24 -13.96
N GLN A 71 7.81 11.38 -13.91
CA GLN A 71 7.14 12.68 -14.08
C GLN A 71 7.18 13.57 -12.82
N TYR A 72 7.23 12.96 -11.62
CA TYR A 72 7.14 13.68 -10.34
C TYR A 72 8.22 13.24 -9.35
N PRO A 73 9.52 13.46 -9.66
CA PRO A 73 10.64 12.92 -8.87
C PRO A 73 10.75 13.49 -7.45
N LYS A 74 9.98 14.53 -7.12
CA LYS A 74 9.96 15.14 -5.76
C LYS A 74 8.93 14.51 -4.84
N SER A 75 8.03 13.67 -5.37
CA SER A 75 7.00 12.97 -4.58
C SER A 75 7.42 11.54 -4.26
N ASN A 76 6.95 11.02 -3.15
CA ASN A 76 7.19 9.65 -2.73
C ASN A 76 6.00 8.78 -3.15
N PHE A 77 6.23 7.88 -4.09
CA PHE A 77 5.24 6.92 -4.56
C PHE A 77 5.41 5.59 -3.83
N TYR A 78 4.29 5.08 -3.27
CA TYR A 78 4.25 3.84 -2.51
C TYR A 78 3.49 2.77 -3.27
N MET A 79 3.94 1.55 -3.11
CA MET A 79 3.25 0.36 -3.60
C MET A 79 2.78 -0.49 -2.42
N LEU A 80 1.50 -0.83 -2.37
CA LEU A 80 0.99 -1.77 -1.38
C LEU A 80 1.41 -3.20 -1.75
N ILE A 81 2.04 -3.88 -0.79
CA ILE A 81 2.62 -5.22 -0.97
C ILE A 81 2.00 -6.21 0.02
N PRO A 82 1.34 -7.27 -0.45
CA PRO A 82 0.67 -8.22 0.41
C PRO A 82 1.57 -9.33 0.97
N ASN A 83 2.71 -9.65 0.32
CA ASN A 83 3.60 -10.75 0.72
C ASN A 83 5.00 -10.61 0.12
N ILE A 84 5.90 -11.49 0.58
CA ILE A 84 7.33 -11.47 0.18
C ILE A 84 7.54 -11.72 -1.33
N LYS A 85 6.67 -12.50 -1.99
CA LYS A 85 6.77 -12.75 -3.44
C LYS A 85 6.63 -11.45 -4.22
N TYR A 86 5.55 -10.70 -3.97
CA TYR A 86 5.31 -9.42 -4.63
C TYR A 86 6.29 -8.33 -4.17
N LEU A 87 6.81 -8.42 -2.94
CA LEU A 87 7.88 -7.52 -2.50
C LEU A 87 9.12 -7.67 -3.36
N LYS A 88 9.59 -8.91 -3.56
CA LYS A 88 10.77 -9.17 -4.41
C LYS A 88 10.54 -8.69 -5.84
N GLU A 89 9.36 -8.91 -6.39
CA GLU A 89 8.96 -8.39 -7.71
C GLU A 89 9.04 -6.87 -7.75
N GLY A 90 8.48 -6.16 -6.76
CA GLY A 90 8.52 -4.70 -6.68
C GLY A 90 9.94 -4.16 -6.56
N VAL A 91 10.76 -4.72 -5.67
CA VAL A 91 12.17 -4.31 -5.51
C VAL A 91 12.96 -4.50 -6.81
N ASN A 92 12.80 -5.65 -7.47
CA ASN A 92 13.48 -5.93 -8.74
C ASN A 92 13.06 -5.00 -9.89
N ASN A 93 11.87 -4.39 -9.78
CA ASN A 93 11.36 -3.39 -10.73
C ASN A 93 11.52 -1.94 -10.25
N GLY A 94 12.36 -1.69 -9.23
CA GLY A 94 12.74 -0.35 -8.80
C GLY A 94 11.78 0.32 -7.81
N VAL A 95 10.80 -0.40 -7.26
CA VAL A 95 9.98 0.14 -6.18
C VAL A 95 10.84 0.32 -4.93
N ASN A 96 10.81 1.53 -4.34
CA ASN A 96 11.62 1.87 -3.17
C ASN A 96 10.81 2.23 -1.92
N ASN A 97 9.53 2.62 -2.07
CA ASN A 97 8.67 2.92 -0.92
C ASN A 97 7.48 1.96 -0.88
N PHE A 98 7.18 1.44 0.29
CA PHE A 98 6.26 0.33 0.46
C PHE A 98 5.19 0.62 1.49
N SER A 99 3.97 0.19 1.20
CA SER A 99 2.91 0.05 2.19
C SER A 99 2.69 -1.42 2.49
N PHE A 100 2.61 -1.74 3.78
CA PHE A 100 2.26 -3.06 4.29
C PHE A 100 0.94 -2.98 5.04
N ILE A 101 0.27 -4.12 5.20
CA ILE A 101 -1.00 -4.19 5.94
C ILE A 101 -1.01 -5.40 6.86
N THR A 102 -1.48 -5.19 8.07
CA THR A 102 -1.79 -6.24 9.04
C THR A 102 -3.00 -5.83 9.87
N SER A 103 -3.39 -6.68 10.81
CA SER A 103 -4.51 -6.44 11.72
C SER A 103 -4.11 -6.75 13.16
N VAL A 104 -4.88 -6.27 14.12
CA VAL A 104 -4.81 -6.72 15.51
C VAL A 104 -5.79 -7.86 15.81
N SER A 105 -6.71 -8.18 14.88
CA SER A 105 -7.66 -9.28 14.96
C SER A 105 -7.18 -10.49 14.16
N ASN A 106 -7.06 -11.63 14.82
CA ASN A 106 -6.70 -12.88 14.16
C ASN A 106 -7.80 -13.35 13.18
N GLU A 107 -9.06 -13.19 13.56
CA GLU A 107 -10.23 -13.54 12.76
C GLU A 107 -10.30 -12.73 11.47
N PHE A 108 -10.06 -11.43 11.57
CA PHE A 108 -10.02 -10.54 10.41
C PHE A 108 -8.82 -10.86 9.52
N GLN A 109 -7.64 -11.09 10.11
CA GLN A 109 -6.44 -11.45 9.38
C GLN A 109 -6.62 -12.75 8.60
N LYS A 110 -7.15 -13.78 9.27
CA LYS A 110 -7.41 -15.08 8.65
C LYS A 110 -8.42 -15.00 7.50
N LYS A 111 -9.49 -14.20 7.66
CA LYS A 111 -10.47 -13.98 6.60
C LYS A 111 -9.90 -13.27 5.39
N ASN A 112 -9.05 -12.26 5.60
CA ASN A 112 -8.55 -11.42 4.50
C ASN A 112 -7.35 -12.00 3.78
N THR A 113 -6.47 -12.69 4.49
CA THR A 113 -5.21 -13.20 3.93
C THR A 113 -5.07 -14.72 3.97
N ASN A 114 -6.05 -15.42 4.54
CA ASN A 114 -6.01 -16.86 4.83
C ASN A 114 -4.77 -17.26 5.68
N MET A 115 -4.30 -16.35 6.53
CA MET A 115 -3.11 -16.53 7.34
C MET A 115 -3.37 -16.13 8.79
N GLU A 116 -2.84 -16.90 9.73
CA GLU A 116 -2.88 -16.57 11.16
C GLU A 116 -2.04 -15.32 11.45
N LEU A 117 -2.47 -14.52 12.43
CA LEU A 117 -1.83 -13.23 12.76
C LEU A 117 -0.34 -13.37 13.08
N TYR A 118 0.07 -14.43 13.84
CA TYR A 118 1.48 -14.64 14.18
C TYR A 118 2.34 -14.95 12.95
N LYS A 119 1.80 -15.68 11.95
CA LYS A 119 2.49 -15.95 10.69
C LYS A 119 2.64 -14.67 9.87
N THR A 120 1.59 -13.84 9.83
CA THR A 120 1.64 -12.53 9.17
C THR A 120 2.68 -11.62 9.80
N LYS A 121 2.79 -11.59 11.15
CA LYS A 121 3.84 -10.81 11.84
C LYS A 121 5.24 -11.29 11.45
N ASN A 122 5.45 -12.59 11.40
CA ASN A 122 6.75 -13.16 11.00
C ASN A 122 7.10 -12.84 9.54
N GLU A 123 6.11 -12.95 8.63
CA GLU A 123 6.30 -12.59 7.23
C GLU A 123 6.58 -11.09 7.08
N LEU A 124 5.86 -10.23 7.79
CA LEU A 124 6.09 -8.78 7.78
C LEU A 124 7.51 -8.44 8.23
N ASN A 125 7.98 -9.04 9.32
CA ASN A 125 9.36 -8.87 9.80
C ASN A 125 10.38 -9.31 8.74
N HIS A 126 10.12 -10.42 8.04
CA HIS A 126 10.97 -10.87 6.95
C HIS A 126 10.96 -9.89 5.77
N MET A 127 9.79 -9.37 5.39
CA MET A 127 9.66 -8.36 4.35
C MET A 127 10.39 -7.06 4.69
N ILE A 128 10.26 -6.58 5.94
CA ILE A 128 10.95 -5.36 6.39
C ILE A 128 12.47 -5.54 6.29
N ARG A 129 13.02 -6.66 6.79
CA ARG A 129 14.46 -6.95 6.68
C ARG A 129 14.93 -7.06 5.23
N TYR A 130 14.09 -7.62 4.36
CA TYR A 130 14.42 -7.70 2.94
C TYR A 130 14.51 -6.30 2.30
N VAL A 131 13.57 -5.40 2.60
CA VAL A 131 13.59 -4.00 2.15
C VAL A 131 14.84 -3.29 2.64
N ASP A 132 15.15 -3.39 3.95
CA ASP A 132 16.31 -2.73 4.55
C ASP A 132 17.65 -3.16 3.94
N LYS A 133 17.71 -4.41 3.47
CA LYS A 133 18.92 -4.96 2.83
C LYS A 133 19.05 -4.57 1.36
N ASN A 134 17.94 -4.40 0.62
CA ASN A 134 17.95 -4.34 -0.84
C ASN A 134 17.52 -2.98 -1.41
N CYS A 135 17.05 -2.05 -0.58
CA CYS A 135 16.59 -0.73 -1.02
C CYS A 135 17.44 0.37 -0.39
N ASN A 136 17.54 1.51 -1.08
CA ASN A 136 18.29 2.66 -0.58
C ASN A 136 17.33 3.67 0.06
N ASN A 137 17.48 3.91 1.39
CA ASN A 137 16.63 4.80 2.18
C ASN A 137 15.12 4.59 1.95
N PRO A 138 14.60 3.35 2.05
CA PRO A 138 13.20 3.07 1.76
C PRO A 138 12.28 3.66 2.81
N ILE A 139 11.12 4.18 2.39
CA ILE A 139 10.06 4.55 3.32
C ILE A 139 9.08 3.37 3.42
N LYS A 140 8.82 2.96 4.66
CA LYS A 140 7.93 1.85 4.98
C LYS A 140 6.73 2.37 5.77
N LYS A 141 5.53 2.11 5.27
CA LYS A 141 4.25 2.45 5.91
C LYS A 141 3.53 1.16 6.31
N LEU A 142 2.96 1.12 7.48
CA LEU A 142 2.14 0.01 7.94
C LEU A 142 0.71 0.47 8.20
N TYR A 143 -0.24 -0.20 7.57
CA TYR A 143 -1.65 -0.14 7.96
C TYR A 143 -1.92 -1.17 9.04
N LEU A 144 -2.50 -0.73 10.15
CA LEU A 144 -2.94 -1.58 11.24
C LEU A 144 -4.46 -1.54 11.31
N SER A 145 -5.11 -2.63 10.89
CA SER A 145 -6.57 -2.73 10.82
C SER A 145 -7.16 -3.21 12.15
N CYS A 146 -8.44 -2.90 12.37
CA CYS A 146 -9.23 -3.34 13.52
C CYS A 146 -8.72 -2.84 14.89
N ILE A 147 -8.18 -1.62 14.96
CA ILE A 147 -7.60 -1.09 16.21
C ILE A 147 -8.67 -0.96 17.32
N ASN A 148 -9.86 -0.45 16.99
CA ASN A 148 -10.94 -0.24 17.94
C ASN A 148 -11.93 -1.40 17.98
N GLU A 149 -12.29 -1.88 16.80
CA GLU A 149 -13.32 -2.89 16.60
C GLU A 149 -13.02 -3.76 15.39
N CYS A 150 -13.33 -5.03 15.50
CA CYS A 150 -13.25 -5.99 14.41
C CYS A 150 -14.68 -6.33 13.95
N PRO A 151 -14.98 -6.27 12.65
CA PRO A 151 -16.32 -6.60 12.12
C PRO A 151 -16.71 -8.06 12.30
N ILE A 152 -15.76 -8.91 12.76
CA ILE A 152 -15.98 -10.35 12.98
C ILE A 152 -15.95 -10.67 14.49
N ALA A 153 -14.91 -10.19 15.20
CA ALA A 153 -14.65 -10.51 16.60
C ALA A 153 -15.20 -9.46 17.59
N GLY A 154 -15.77 -8.34 17.09
CA GLY A 154 -16.27 -7.26 17.93
C GLY A 154 -15.15 -6.40 18.53
N LYS A 155 -15.36 -5.92 19.75
CA LYS A 155 -14.46 -4.99 20.44
C LYS A 155 -13.06 -5.58 20.64
N ILE A 156 -12.05 -4.81 20.34
CA ILE A 156 -10.64 -5.18 20.52
C ILE A 156 -10.12 -4.59 21.84
N GLU A 157 -9.47 -5.41 22.64
CA GLU A 157 -8.82 -4.97 23.88
C GLU A 157 -7.51 -4.22 23.55
N ASN A 158 -7.27 -3.11 24.24
CA ASN A 158 -6.12 -2.23 23.99
C ASN A 158 -4.77 -2.95 24.12
N ILE A 159 -4.67 -3.97 24.96
CA ILE A 159 -3.44 -4.76 25.14
C ILE A 159 -2.98 -5.49 23.86
N ARG A 160 -3.87 -5.68 22.89
CA ARG A 160 -3.52 -6.31 21.62
C ARG A 160 -2.84 -5.35 20.63
N ILE A 161 -2.79 -4.06 20.94
CA ILE A 161 -2.29 -2.99 20.06
C ILE A 161 -0.82 -2.65 20.39
N VAL A 162 -0.35 -3.03 21.56
CA VAL A 162 1.00 -2.73 22.08
C VAL A 162 2.02 -3.80 21.69
#